data_21df5f054f6419684d1b49a1d07daf71
#
_entry.id   21df5f054f6419684d1b49a1d07daf71
#
_cell.length_a   1.000
_cell.length_b   1.000
_cell.length_c   1.000
_cell.angle_alpha   90.00
_cell.angle_beta   90.00
_cell.angle_gamma   90.00
#
_symmetry.space_group_name_H-M   'P 1'
#
loop_
_entity.id
_entity.type
_entity.pdbx_description
1 polymer ?
#
loop_
_entity_poly.entity_id
_entity_poly.type
_entity_poly.pdbx_seq_one_letter_code
_entity_poly.pdbx_strand_id
1 'polypeptide(L)'
;MCLSNAHAQKKVMFDLSHGQCQGSAYTADILPDYQKMAQDRGADFVLNRDNPLISSTLEDVDVLILMSCLHHEFQKNITPEEAEALVDFVNGGGALLVFVDEESHRVILKDFNINSVLEPFGMQFGDDLHLPGNCGAASFPGEIFKGRYEVPYSGSRTLEGGIPASACMEEGHLHSAYVMLPGGGKLYACAEIMVSLLMGGEEGRERKGPITFNQTGWFGKDSRKFIGDLLDWALESSDEEEAAVREIVHKYTESINTCDPALVDSIWSDADYVSFIGPAGRYEGRDDIRDKFVIGIFGNGFSKRNLIGEDLKVTVNGNSAWCEFTWRFEATRKDGKSHAGRGRETQILEKTPSGWKLVHVHYSGLR
;
A
#
# COMPACT_ATOMS: atom_id res chain seq x y z
N MET A 1 -30.92 13.13 -7.74
CA MET A 1 -29.95 12.80 -8.81
C MET A 1 -28.63 12.56 -8.11
N CYS A 2 -28.27 11.31 -7.88
CA CYS A 2 -26.92 10.96 -7.40
C CYS A 2 -25.96 11.17 -8.57
N LEU A 3 -25.13 12.18 -8.49
CA LEU A 3 -23.93 12.27 -9.31
C LEU A 3 -22.98 11.19 -8.79
N SER A 4 -22.95 10.03 -9.43
CA SER A 4 -21.84 9.12 -9.29
C SER A 4 -20.61 9.85 -9.85
N ASN A 5 -19.69 10.27 -8.99
CA ASN A 5 -18.35 10.59 -9.43
C ASN A 5 -17.80 9.28 -10.06
N ALA A 6 -17.80 9.24 -11.38
CA ALA A 6 -17.02 8.22 -12.07
C ALA A 6 -15.56 8.56 -11.76
N HIS A 7 -14.96 7.82 -10.82
CA HIS A 7 -13.51 7.86 -10.68
C HIS A 7 -12.91 7.52 -12.05
N ALA A 8 -11.94 8.29 -12.49
CA ALA A 8 -11.18 7.95 -13.68
C ALA A 8 -10.61 6.54 -13.49
N GLN A 9 -10.71 5.71 -14.51
CA GLN A 9 -10.18 4.35 -14.47
C GLN A 9 -8.67 4.41 -14.26
N LYS A 10 -8.16 3.71 -13.24
CA LYS A 10 -6.73 3.68 -12.91
C LYS A 10 -5.90 3.12 -14.06
N LYS A 11 -4.69 3.61 -14.21
CA LYS A 11 -3.78 3.25 -15.30
C LYS A 11 -2.47 2.67 -14.78
N VAL A 12 -2.18 1.43 -15.20
CA VAL A 12 -0.90 0.75 -14.97
C VAL A 12 -0.06 0.86 -16.24
N MET A 13 1.08 1.51 -16.14
CA MET A 13 2.06 1.60 -17.23
C MET A 13 3.22 0.63 -16.98
N PHE A 14 3.59 -0.13 -18.01
CA PHE A 14 4.81 -0.93 -18.01
C PHE A 14 5.84 -0.26 -18.94
N ASP A 15 6.99 0.10 -18.40
CA ASP A 15 8.05 0.73 -19.19
C ASP A 15 8.84 -0.30 -20.00
N LEU A 16 9.00 -0.01 -21.29
CA LEU A 16 9.80 -0.77 -22.24
C LEU A 16 10.82 0.12 -22.97
N SER A 17 10.87 1.41 -22.62
CA SER A 17 11.71 2.39 -23.32
C SER A 17 13.20 2.26 -22.97
N HIS A 18 13.53 1.59 -21.85
CA HIS A 18 14.89 1.41 -21.34
C HIS A 18 15.56 0.08 -21.72
N GLY A 19 15.11 -0.55 -22.81
CA GLY A 19 15.74 -1.74 -23.37
C GLY A 19 15.23 -3.09 -22.87
N GLN A 20 14.16 -3.12 -22.05
CA GLN A 20 13.67 -4.29 -21.33
C GLN A 20 13.27 -5.47 -22.22
N CYS A 21 12.78 -5.20 -23.44
CA CYS A 21 12.38 -6.25 -24.38
C CYS A 21 13.47 -6.62 -25.41
N GLN A 22 14.65 -6.01 -25.33
CA GLN A 22 15.70 -6.25 -26.30
C GLN A 22 16.60 -7.41 -25.86
N GLY A 23 17.01 -8.23 -26.79
CA GLY A 23 17.92 -9.38 -26.55
C GLY A 23 17.25 -10.59 -25.87
N SER A 24 16.04 -10.48 -25.34
CA SER A 24 15.34 -11.57 -24.66
C SER A 24 13.81 -11.48 -24.84
N ALA A 25 13.17 -12.63 -24.98
CA ALA A 25 11.71 -12.74 -25.07
C ALA A 25 11.02 -12.71 -23.68
N TYR A 26 11.74 -12.87 -22.56
CA TYR A 26 11.14 -13.03 -21.24
C TYR A 26 10.24 -11.87 -20.84
N THR A 27 10.72 -10.64 -20.97
CA THR A 27 9.90 -9.45 -20.63
C THR A 27 8.67 -9.36 -21.53
N ALA A 28 8.80 -9.64 -22.83
CA ALA A 28 7.65 -9.64 -23.73
C ALA A 28 6.62 -10.73 -23.36
N ASP A 29 7.07 -11.88 -22.90
CA ASP A 29 6.22 -13.03 -22.55
C ASP A 29 5.36 -12.80 -21.31
N ILE A 30 5.76 -11.90 -20.39
CA ILE A 30 4.98 -11.60 -19.17
C ILE A 30 3.98 -10.47 -19.34
N LEU A 31 4.08 -9.67 -20.41
CA LEU A 31 3.19 -8.52 -20.62
C LEU A 31 1.70 -8.91 -20.63
N PRO A 32 1.27 -10.01 -21.28
CA PRO A 32 -0.13 -10.45 -21.21
C PRO A 32 -0.60 -10.77 -19.79
N ASP A 33 0.28 -11.30 -18.93
CA ASP A 33 -0.04 -11.58 -17.54
C ASP A 33 -0.28 -10.29 -16.76
N TYR A 34 0.61 -9.30 -16.90
CA TYR A 34 0.42 -7.98 -16.28
C TYR A 34 -0.84 -7.28 -16.79
N GLN A 35 -1.08 -7.32 -18.10
CA GLN A 35 -2.30 -6.77 -18.68
C GLN A 35 -3.55 -7.39 -18.06
N LYS A 36 -3.59 -8.73 -17.98
CA LYS A 36 -4.73 -9.42 -17.37
C LYS A 36 -4.87 -9.06 -15.90
N MET A 37 -3.78 -9.04 -15.13
CA MET A 37 -3.80 -8.73 -13.71
C MET A 37 -4.28 -7.29 -13.43
N ALA A 38 -3.91 -6.32 -14.28
CA ALA A 38 -4.40 -4.95 -14.19
C ALA A 38 -5.90 -4.88 -14.53
N GLN A 39 -6.33 -5.53 -15.62
CA GLN A 39 -7.73 -5.55 -16.04
C GLN A 39 -8.65 -6.25 -15.02
N ASP A 40 -8.20 -7.35 -14.41
CA ASP A 40 -8.93 -8.04 -13.34
C ASP A 40 -9.15 -7.13 -12.10
N ARG A 41 -8.35 -6.06 -11.96
CA ARG A 41 -8.44 -5.01 -10.94
C ARG A 41 -9.15 -3.73 -11.40
N GLY A 42 -9.74 -3.77 -12.59
CA GLY A 42 -10.43 -2.62 -13.17
C GLY A 42 -9.51 -1.50 -13.66
N ALA A 43 -8.22 -1.76 -13.83
CA ALA A 43 -7.25 -0.78 -14.32
C ALA A 43 -6.95 -0.96 -15.81
N ASP A 44 -6.68 0.14 -16.50
CA ASP A 44 -6.12 0.14 -17.85
C ASP A 44 -4.65 -0.26 -17.81
N PHE A 45 -4.19 -0.99 -18.82
CA PHE A 45 -2.79 -1.38 -18.95
C PHE A 45 -2.20 -0.79 -20.22
N VAL A 46 -1.12 -0.03 -20.08
CA VAL A 46 -0.44 0.64 -21.20
C VAL A 46 1.05 0.28 -21.23
N LEU A 47 1.62 0.26 -22.43
CA LEU A 47 3.05 0.01 -22.65
C LEU A 47 3.71 1.31 -23.12
N ASN A 48 4.71 1.77 -22.35
CA ASN A 48 5.59 2.82 -22.81
C ASN A 48 6.77 2.21 -23.58
N ARG A 49 6.77 2.31 -24.90
CA ARG A 49 7.81 1.67 -25.74
C ARG A 49 8.98 2.59 -26.05
N ASP A 50 8.72 3.87 -26.27
CA ASP A 50 9.69 4.76 -26.88
C ASP A 50 9.76 6.16 -26.24
N ASN A 51 8.80 6.52 -25.39
CA ASN A 51 8.78 7.84 -24.77
C ASN A 51 9.68 7.89 -23.53
N PRO A 52 10.39 9.01 -23.30
CA PRO A 52 11.09 9.21 -22.04
C PRO A 52 10.09 9.27 -20.87
N LEU A 53 10.53 8.86 -19.68
CA LEU A 53 9.72 8.85 -18.45
C LEU A 53 9.70 10.26 -17.81
N ILE A 54 9.15 11.23 -18.52
CA ILE A 54 9.00 12.62 -18.05
C ILE A 54 7.57 12.91 -17.60
N SER A 55 7.35 14.05 -16.98
CA SER A 55 6.04 14.43 -16.39
C SER A 55 4.87 14.27 -17.35
N SER A 56 5.03 14.66 -18.63
CA SER A 56 3.95 14.51 -19.63
C SER A 56 3.64 13.05 -20.02
N THR A 57 4.60 12.15 -19.88
CA THR A 57 4.40 10.71 -20.10
C THR A 57 3.70 10.06 -18.92
N LEU A 58 3.89 10.61 -17.70
CA LEU A 58 3.40 10.09 -16.44
C LEU A 58 2.09 10.74 -15.94
N GLU A 59 1.58 11.78 -16.64
CA GLU A 59 0.48 12.63 -16.17
C GLU A 59 -0.78 11.86 -15.73
N ASP A 60 -1.15 10.81 -16.44
CA ASP A 60 -2.35 10.02 -16.14
C ASP A 60 -2.02 8.59 -15.64
N VAL A 61 -0.82 8.38 -15.13
CA VAL A 61 -0.37 7.07 -14.66
C VAL A 61 -0.55 6.97 -13.15
N ASP A 62 -1.20 5.91 -12.69
CA ASP A 62 -1.31 5.63 -11.25
C ASP A 62 -0.20 4.70 -10.78
N VAL A 63 0.16 3.71 -11.61
CA VAL A 63 1.20 2.72 -11.29
C VAL A 63 2.18 2.61 -12.45
N LEU A 64 3.46 2.81 -12.18
CA LEU A 64 4.55 2.58 -13.12
C LEU A 64 5.36 1.34 -12.73
N ILE A 65 5.49 0.38 -13.64
CA ILE A 65 6.38 -0.77 -13.51
C ILE A 65 7.64 -0.52 -14.33
N LEU A 66 8.75 -0.41 -13.64
CA LEU A 66 10.08 -0.18 -14.21
C LEU A 66 11.01 -1.35 -13.87
N MET A 67 11.41 -2.09 -14.89
CA MET A 67 12.36 -3.20 -14.76
C MET A 67 13.69 -2.83 -15.41
N SER A 68 14.80 -3.33 -14.88
CA SER A 68 16.06 -3.29 -15.61
C SER A 68 16.01 -4.18 -16.86
N CYS A 69 16.85 -3.92 -17.82
CA CYS A 69 17.02 -4.81 -18.99
C CYS A 69 17.68 -6.14 -18.57
N LEU A 70 17.56 -7.15 -19.43
CA LEU A 70 18.19 -8.46 -19.26
C LEU A 70 19.58 -8.56 -19.86
N HIS A 71 19.96 -7.58 -20.68
CA HIS A 71 21.24 -7.52 -21.37
C HIS A 71 21.75 -6.09 -21.38
N HIS A 72 22.84 -5.79 -20.72
CA HIS A 72 23.37 -4.44 -20.55
C HIS A 72 23.72 -3.75 -21.88
N GLU A 73 23.98 -4.50 -22.95
CA GLU A 73 24.22 -3.95 -24.28
C GLU A 73 23.02 -3.21 -24.87
N PHE A 74 21.82 -3.45 -24.36
CA PHE A 74 20.59 -2.76 -24.75
C PHE A 74 20.10 -1.76 -23.71
N GLN A 75 20.82 -1.63 -22.59
CA GLN A 75 20.46 -0.71 -21.53
C GLN A 75 20.40 0.72 -22.06
N LYS A 76 19.28 1.40 -21.82
CA LYS A 76 19.19 2.84 -21.89
C LYS A 76 19.10 3.37 -20.46
N ASN A 77 19.88 4.41 -20.21
CA ASN A 77 20.05 4.95 -18.87
C ASN A 77 18.93 5.93 -18.55
N ILE A 78 18.51 5.97 -17.30
CA ILE A 78 17.59 6.99 -16.79
C ILE A 78 18.34 8.32 -16.77
N THR A 79 17.85 9.27 -17.54
CA THR A 79 18.41 10.63 -17.59
C THR A 79 18.12 11.39 -16.31
N PRO A 80 18.87 12.47 -16.00
CA PRO A 80 18.54 13.30 -14.84
C PRO A 80 17.12 13.87 -14.87
N GLU A 81 16.60 14.23 -16.04
CA GLU A 81 15.23 14.73 -16.23
C GLU A 81 14.19 13.64 -15.91
N GLU A 82 14.42 12.41 -16.37
CA GLU A 82 13.56 11.28 -16.04
C GLU A 82 13.61 10.93 -14.56
N ALA A 83 14.79 10.98 -13.95
CA ALA A 83 14.93 10.75 -12.51
C ALA A 83 14.14 11.77 -11.69
N GLU A 84 14.23 13.06 -12.03
CA GLU A 84 13.44 14.12 -11.40
C GLU A 84 11.93 13.88 -11.57
N ALA A 85 11.49 13.55 -12.79
CA ALA A 85 10.08 13.27 -13.06
C ALA A 85 9.55 12.03 -12.34
N LEU A 86 10.37 10.98 -12.17
CA LEU A 86 10.01 9.79 -11.40
C LEU A 86 9.92 10.09 -9.90
N VAL A 87 10.80 10.92 -9.37
CA VAL A 87 10.73 11.41 -7.97
C VAL A 87 9.45 12.23 -7.77
N ASP A 88 9.15 13.14 -8.69
CA ASP A 88 7.93 13.95 -8.65
C ASP A 88 6.67 13.11 -8.81
N PHE A 89 6.69 12.07 -9.65
CA PHE A 89 5.60 11.12 -9.80
C PHE A 89 5.24 10.43 -8.47
N VAL A 90 6.25 9.94 -7.75
CA VAL A 90 6.03 9.34 -6.42
C VAL A 90 5.57 10.39 -5.41
N ASN A 91 6.18 11.57 -5.36
CA ASN A 91 5.76 12.67 -4.48
C ASN A 91 4.32 13.13 -4.77
N GLY A 92 3.88 13.03 -6.02
CA GLY A 92 2.54 13.38 -6.47
C GLY A 92 1.45 12.33 -6.19
N GLY A 93 1.80 11.19 -5.56
CA GLY A 93 0.85 10.15 -5.20
C GLY A 93 0.91 8.90 -6.08
N GLY A 94 1.75 8.87 -7.11
CA GLY A 94 1.94 7.71 -7.99
C GLY A 94 2.65 6.54 -7.28
N ALA A 95 2.43 5.33 -7.78
CA ALA A 95 3.10 4.12 -7.31
C ALA A 95 4.19 3.66 -8.31
N LEU A 96 5.45 3.66 -7.88
CA LEU A 96 6.59 3.21 -8.67
C LEU A 96 7.08 1.84 -8.19
N LEU A 97 7.01 0.84 -9.07
CA LEU A 97 7.47 -0.53 -8.83
C LEU A 97 8.76 -0.78 -9.60
N VAL A 98 9.88 -0.86 -8.90
CA VAL A 98 11.22 -1.02 -9.48
C VAL A 98 11.75 -2.43 -9.26
N PHE A 99 12.23 -3.07 -10.32
CA PHE A 99 12.89 -4.38 -10.28
C PHE A 99 14.24 -4.29 -10.98
N VAL A 100 15.32 -4.59 -10.27
CA VAL A 100 16.69 -4.47 -10.80
C VAL A 100 17.45 -5.78 -10.59
N ASP A 101 18.04 -6.29 -11.66
CA ASP A 101 18.82 -7.54 -11.70
C ASP A 101 20.30 -7.32 -11.35
N GLU A 102 21.09 -8.39 -11.42
CA GLU A 102 22.52 -8.41 -11.15
C GLU A 102 23.35 -7.51 -12.08
N GLU A 103 24.52 -7.11 -11.62
CA GLU A 103 25.45 -6.27 -12.38
C GLU A 103 26.01 -7.01 -13.60
N SER A 104 26.57 -8.12 -13.37
CA SER A 104 27.22 -9.03 -14.31
C SER A 104 27.04 -8.69 -15.80
N HIS A 105 26.19 -9.42 -16.50
CA HIS A 105 25.89 -9.21 -17.94
C HIS A 105 24.49 -8.56 -18.18
N ARG A 106 23.76 -8.20 -17.13
CA ARG A 106 22.38 -7.76 -17.22
C ARG A 106 22.23 -6.25 -17.16
N VAL A 107 22.65 -5.62 -16.08
CA VAL A 107 22.51 -4.18 -15.90
C VAL A 107 23.79 -3.56 -15.35
N ILE A 108 24.20 -2.44 -15.86
CA ILE A 108 25.25 -1.61 -15.27
C ILE A 108 24.58 -0.58 -14.39
N LEU A 109 24.53 -0.82 -13.07
CA LEU A 109 23.78 -0.05 -12.12
C LEU A 109 24.16 1.44 -12.12
N LYS A 110 25.45 1.73 -12.13
CA LYS A 110 25.97 3.10 -12.16
C LYS A 110 25.47 3.90 -13.37
N ASP A 111 25.42 3.24 -14.54
CA ASP A 111 25.00 3.88 -15.77
C ASP A 111 23.47 3.93 -15.85
N PHE A 112 22.78 2.88 -15.37
CA PHE A 112 21.31 2.84 -15.32
C PHE A 112 20.70 3.98 -14.51
N ASN A 113 21.44 4.46 -13.51
CA ASN A 113 21.11 5.66 -12.73
C ASN A 113 19.82 5.56 -11.89
N ILE A 114 19.34 4.36 -11.62
CA ILE A 114 18.11 4.18 -10.82
C ILE A 114 18.23 4.67 -9.38
N ASN A 115 19.44 4.66 -8.81
CA ASN A 115 19.65 5.14 -7.45
C ASN A 115 19.36 6.63 -7.29
N SER A 116 19.50 7.45 -8.35
CA SER A 116 19.08 8.86 -8.29
C SER A 116 17.56 9.04 -8.07
N VAL A 117 16.77 8.00 -8.39
CA VAL A 117 15.33 7.96 -8.11
C VAL A 117 15.05 7.44 -6.68
N LEU A 118 15.84 6.48 -6.18
CA LEU A 118 15.60 5.81 -4.90
C LEU A 118 16.17 6.58 -3.70
N GLU A 119 17.35 7.20 -3.84
CA GLU A 119 18.05 7.91 -2.76
C GLU A 119 17.23 9.03 -2.08
N PRO A 120 16.42 9.83 -2.79
CA PRO A 120 15.52 10.81 -2.17
C PRO A 120 14.54 10.20 -1.17
N PHE A 121 14.23 8.91 -1.32
CA PHE A 121 13.32 8.15 -0.45
C PHE A 121 14.06 7.28 0.58
N GLY A 122 15.38 7.46 0.70
CA GLY A 122 16.22 6.71 1.64
C GLY A 122 16.44 5.25 1.28
N MET A 123 16.36 4.91 0.00
CA MET A 123 16.62 3.55 -0.51
C MET A 123 17.75 3.58 -1.54
N GLN A 124 18.47 2.48 -1.68
CA GLN A 124 19.46 2.31 -2.74
C GLN A 124 19.75 0.84 -3.05
N PHE A 125 20.04 0.56 -4.30
CA PHE A 125 20.68 -0.69 -4.70
C PHE A 125 22.20 -0.56 -4.58
N GLY A 126 22.86 -1.64 -4.18
CA GLY A 126 24.31 -1.71 -4.10
C GLY A 126 24.89 -2.84 -4.95
N ASP A 127 26.03 -3.35 -4.51
CA ASP A 127 26.80 -4.37 -5.23
C ASP A 127 26.07 -5.71 -5.29
N ASP A 128 26.51 -6.56 -6.24
CA ASP A 128 26.00 -7.92 -6.39
C ASP A 128 26.27 -8.76 -5.13
N LEU A 129 25.27 -9.58 -4.81
CA LEU A 129 25.37 -10.63 -3.81
C LEU A 129 25.67 -11.96 -4.51
N HIS A 130 26.80 -12.54 -4.18
CA HIS A 130 27.15 -13.90 -4.63
C HIS A 130 26.62 -14.94 -3.63
N LEU A 131 25.32 -15.19 -3.67
CA LEU A 131 24.71 -16.22 -2.83
C LEU A 131 24.92 -17.61 -3.43
N PRO A 132 25.17 -18.65 -2.61
CA PRO A 132 25.33 -20.00 -3.11
C PRO A 132 24.01 -20.57 -3.62
N GLY A 133 23.87 -20.72 -4.92
CA GLY A 133 22.71 -21.32 -5.56
C GLY A 133 21.46 -20.41 -5.54
N ASN A 134 20.30 -21.00 -5.79
CA ASN A 134 19.01 -20.31 -5.70
C ASN A 134 18.48 -20.42 -4.27
N CYS A 135 18.81 -19.49 -3.41
CA CYS A 135 18.33 -19.52 -2.04
C CYS A 135 16.82 -19.22 -1.92
N GLY A 136 16.23 -18.56 -2.94
CA GLY A 136 14.87 -18.07 -2.87
C GLY A 136 14.69 -16.95 -1.86
N ALA A 137 13.57 -16.24 -1.97
CA ALA A 137 13.14 -15.24 -1.00
C ALA A 137 11.72 -15.52 -0.51
N ALA A 138 11.39 -14.99 0.65
CA ALA A 138 10.05 -15.07 1.20
C ALA A 138 9.54 -13.68 1.58
N SER A 139 8.27 -13.41 1.24
CA SER A 139 7.59 -12.18 1.65
C SER A 139 7.27 -12.19 3.15
N PHE A 140 7.18 -10.99 3.72
CA PHE A 140 6.64 -10.77 5.05
C PHE A 140 5.15 -10.40 4.94
N PRO A 141 4.25 -11.12 5.62
CA PRO A 141 2.86 -10.68 5.72
C PRO A 141 2.78 -9.30 6.37
N GLY A 142 2.02 -8.39 5.77
CA GLY A 142 1.91 -7.00 6.26
C GLY A 142 1.22 -6.10 5.26
N GLU A 143 1.76 -4.92 5.07
CA GLU A 143 1.20 -3.86 4.21
C GLU A 143 0.97 -4.31 2.76
N ILE A 144 1.98 -4.93 2.13
CA ILE A 144 1.89 -5.34 0.73
C ILE A 144 1.34 -6.75 0.61
N PHE A 145 1.90 -7.70 1.36
CA PHE A 145 1.65 -9.12 1.16
C PHE A 145 0.69 -9.69 2.19
N LYS A 146 -0.41 -10.30 1.71
CA LYS A 146 -1.43 -10.96 2.54
C LYS A 146 -0.92 -12.26 3.19
N GLY A 147 0.19 -12.81 2.67
CA GLY A 147 0.75 -14.06 3.13
C GLY A 147 2.27 -14.15 2.95
N ARG A 148 2.84 -15.23 3.50
CA ARG A 148 4.24 -15.58 3.23
C ARG A 148 4.31 -16.32 1.90
N TYR A 149 4.86 -15.65 0.89
CA TYR A 149 5.06 -16.18 -0.46
C TYR A 149 6.52 -16.51 -0.70
N GLU A 150 6.79 -17.69 -1.23
CA GLU A 150 8.14 -18.09 -1.65
C GLU A 150 8.33 -17.79 -3.13
N VAL A 151 9.38 -17.02 -3.44
CA VAL A 151 9.66 -16.52 -4.79
C VAL A 151 11.11 -16.77 -5.20
N PRO A 152 11.42 -16.76 -6.51
CA PRO A 152 12.79 -16.87 -7.00
C PRO A 152 13.66 -15.74 -6.45
N TYR A 153 14.88 -16.09 -6.04
CA TYR A 153 15.94 -15.16 -5.71
C TYR A 153 17.29 -15.88 -5.78
N SER A 154 18.16 -15.42 -6.63
CA SER A 154 19.49 -16.00 -6.82
C SER A 154 20.62 -15.14 -6.24
N GLY A 155 20.28 -14.08 -5.52
CA GLY A 155 21.25 -13.17 -4.93
C GLY A 155 21.75 -12.14 -5.91
N SER A 156 20.84 -11.42 -6.50
CA SER A 156 21.14 -10.45 -7.53
C SER A 156 22.01 -9.30 -7.01
N ARG A 157 21.52 -8.49 -6.11
CA ARG A 157 22.27 -7.37 -5.52
C ARG A 157 21.83 -7.04 -4.12
N THR A 158 22.59 -6.18 -3.44
CA THR A 158 22.14 -5.60 -2.16
C THR A 158 21.06 -4.56 -2.38
N LEU A 159 20.16 -4.46 -1.40
CA LEU A 159 19.17 -3.39 -1.28
C LEU A 159 19.22 -2.86 0.15
N GLU A 160 19.33 -1.54 0.29
CA GLU A 160 19.37 -0.87 1.58
C GLU A 160 18.22 0.13 1.71
N GLY A 161 17.76 0.34 2.93
CA GLY A 161 16.70 1.31 3.25
C GLY A 161 15.28 0.81 2.99
N GLY A 162 14.32 1.67 3.29
CA GLY A 162 12.90 1.34 3.21
C GLY A 162 12.42 0.36 4.29
N ILE A 163 11.14 0.00 4.22
CA ILE A 163 10.50 -1.01 5.07
C ILE A 163 10.66 -2.37 4.39
N PRO A 164 11.24 -3.38 5.05
CA PRO A 164 11.41 -4.71 4.47
C PRO A 164 10.07 -5.33 4.03
N ALA A 165 9.99 -5.79 2.77
CA ALA A 165 8.84 -6.49 2.23
C ALA A 165 9.08 -7.98 2.02
N SER A 166 10.32 -8.37 1.69
CA SER A 166 10.76 -9.75 1.56
C SER A 166 12.27 -9.87 1.74
N ALA A 167 12.74 -11.06 2.10
CA ALA A 167 14.17 -11.33 2.29
C ALA A 167 14.55 -12.73 1.79
N CYS A 168 15.84 -12.90 1.54
CA CYS A 168 16.46 -14.22 1.28
C CYS A 168 16.16 -15.18 2.43
N MET A 169 15.74 -16.40 2.11
CA MET A 169 15.35 -17.39 3.12
C MET A 169 16.54 -17.95 3.91
N GLU A 170 17.73 -17.99 3.31
CA GLU A 170 18.90 -18.59 3.97
C GLU A 170 19.73 -17.55 4.73
N GLU A 171 19.97 -16.37 4.15
CA GLU A 171 20.91 -15.38 4.70
C GLU A 171 20.25 -14.09 5.20
N GLY A 172 18.94 -13.91 4.96
CA GLY A 172 18.18 -12.76 5.45
C GLY A 172 18.49 -11.43 4.74
N HIS A 173 19.23 -11.42 3.62
CA HIS A 173 19.41 -10.22 2.81
C HIS A 173 18.07 -9.72 2.26
N LEU A 174 17.88 -8.42 2.19
CA LEU A 174 16.69 -7.85 1.61
C LEU A 174 16.55 -8.24 0.14
N HIS A 175 15.43 -8.87 -0.19
CA HIS A 175 15.01 -9.11 -1.57
C HIS A 175 14.18 -7.94 -2.09
N SER A 176 13.31 -7.38 -1.25
CA SER A 176 12.55 -6.18 -1.58
C SER A 176 12.22 -5.34 -0.35
N ALA A 177 12.02 -4.04 -0.59
CA ALA A 177 11.60 -3.07 0.41
C ALA A 177 10.69 -2.01 -0.23
N TYR A 178 9.99 -1.24 0.59
CA TYR A 178 9.07 -0.20 0.13
C TYR A 178 9.10 1.04 1.01
N VAL A 179 8.58 2.13 0.47
CA VAL A 179 8.28 3.38 1.17
C VAL A 179 6.88 3.84 0.80
N MET A 180 6.17 4.40 1.77
CA MET A 180 4.88 5.06 1.56
C MET A 180 4.97 6.50 2.03
N LEU A 181 4.47 7.41 1.24
CA LEU A 181 4.49 8.84 1.54
C LEU A 181 3.13 9.29 2.10
N PRO A 182 3.11 10.29 2.99
CA PRO A 182 1.86 10.84 3.52
C PRO A 182 0.90 11.37 2.44
N GLY A 183 1.42 11.73 1.26
CA GLY A 183 0.64 12.14 0.08
C GLY A 183 0.09 10.99 -0.77
N GLY A 184 0.21 9.74 -0.31
CA GLY A 184 -0.27 8.55 -1.01
C GLY A 184 0.72 7.94 -1.99
N GLY A 185 1.86 8.59 -2.25
CA GLY A 185 2.89 8.06 -3.12
C GLY A 185 3.53 6.79 -2.56
N LYS A 186 3.87 5.87 -3.45
CA LYS A 186 4.39 4.56 -3.12
C LYS A 186 5.61 4.22 -3.95
N LEU A 187 6.66 3.74 -3.28
CA LEU A 187 7.86 3.24 -3.94
C LEU A 187 8.14 1.82 -3.46
N TYR A 188 8.27 0.90 -4.39
CA TYR A 188 8.69 -0.46 -4.14
C TYR A 188 9.96 -0.75 -4.93
N ALA A 189 10.96 -1.33 -4.30
CA ALA A 189 12.20 -1.77 -4.94
C ALA A 189 12.46 -3.24 -4.65
N CYS A 190 12.79 -3.99 -5.70
CA CYS A 190 13.12 -5.40 -5.66
C CYS A 190 14.49 -5.63 -6.29
N ALA A 191 15.38 -6.30 -5.59
CA ALA A 191 16.75 -6.62 -6.01
C ALA A 191 16.83 -7.85 -6.92
N GLU A 192 15.76 -8.21 -7.58
CA GLU A 192 15.65 -9.36 -8.48
C GLU A 192 14.47 -9.17 -9.45
N ILE A 193 14.66 -9.43 -10.74
CA ILE A 193 13.60 -9.39 -11.73
C ILE A 193 12.91 -10.75 -11.96
N MET A 194 13.52 -11.85 -11.55
CA MET A 194 13.00 -13.20 -11.81
C MET A 194 11.65 -13.44 -11.13
N VAL A 195 11.37 -12.81 -10.00
CA VAL A 195 10.06 -12.87 -9.35
C VAL A 195 8.94 -12.43 -10.30
N SER A 196 9.20 -11.43 -11.13
CA SER A 196 8.27 -10.94 -12.15
C SER A 196 8.30 -11.84 -13.40
N LEU A 197 9.48 -12.17 -13.91
CA LEU A 197 9.63 -12.93 -15.15
C LEU A 197 9.10 -14.37 -15.04
N LEU A 198 9.09 -14.95 -13.86
CA LEU A 198 8.70 -16.34 -13.61
C LEU A 198 7.31 -16.49 -12.99
N MET A 199 6.43 -15.50 -13.13
CA MET A 199 5.06 -15.55 -12.58
C MET A 199 4.26 -16.79 -12.95
N GLY A 200 4.61 -17.47 -14.05
CA GLY A 200 3.82 -18.57 -14.58
C GLY A 200 2.45 -18.13 -15.15
N GLY A 201 1.78 -19.03 -15.86
CA GLY A 201 0.43 -18.82 -16.36
C GLY A 201 -0.65 -18.94 -15.27
N GLU A 202 -1.91 -18.73 -15.63
CA GLU A 202 -3.08 -18.68 -14.73
C GLU A 202 -3.24 -19.89 -13.78
N GLU A 203 -2.70 -21.03 -14.10
CA GLU A 203 -2.81 -22.25 -13.30
C GLU A 203 -1.47 -22.69 -12.68
N GLY A 204 -0.52 -21.78 -12.48
CA GLY A 204 0.83 -22.13 -12.02
C GLY A 204 1.62 -22.91 -13.08
N ARG A 205 1.27 -22.78 -14.34
CA ARG A 205 2.02 -23.40 -15.45
C ARG A 205 3.40 -22.78 -15.52
N GLU A 206 4.38 -23.63 -15.47
CA GLU A 206 5.78 -23.26 -15.71
C GLU A 206 5.90 -22.60 -17.10
N ARG A 207 6.48 -21.40 -17.16
CA ARG A 207 6.87 -20.83 -18.44
C ARG A 207 7.97 -21.72 -19.03
N LYS A 208 7.73 -22.27 -20.18
CA LYS A 208 8.74 -22.98 -20.97
C LYS A 208 9.63 -21.95 -21.65
N GLY A 209 10.55 -21.36 -20.89
CA GLY A 209 11.60 -20.53 -21.45
C GLY A 209 12.83 -21.36 -21.85
N PRO A 210 13.77 -20.77 -22.63
CA PRO A 210 15.04 -21.44 -22.97
C PRO A 210 15.94 -21.64 -21.77
N ILE A 211 15.68 -21.01 -20.63
CA ILE A 211 16.46 -21.19 -19.40
C ILE A 211 15.83 -22.32 -18.59
N THR A 212 16.66 -23.33 -18.31
CA THR A 212 16.31 -24.52 -17.52
C THR A 212 16.26 -24.22 -16.01
N PHE A 213 15.54 -23.20 -15.58
CA PHE A 213 15.25 -22.96 -14.16
C PHE A 213 14.43 -24.08 -13.52
N ASN A 214 13.82 -24.96 -14.32
CA ASN A 214 13.15 -26.20 -13.88
C ASN A 214 14.00 -27.11 -12.99
N GLN A 215 15.31 -26.97 -13.02
CA GLN A 215 16.21 -27.83 -12.24
C GLN A 215 16.29 -27.45 -10.76
N THR A 216 15.81 -26.27 -10.37
CA THR A 216 15.97 -25.74 -9.02
C THR A 216 14.70 -25.79 -8.16
N GLY A 217 13.56 -26.16 -8.73
CA GLY A 217 12.27 -26.21 -8.02
C GLY A 217 11.67 -24.84 -7.64
N TRP A 218 12.28 -23.75 -8.07
CA TRP A 218 11.85 -22.38 -7.76
C TRP A 218 10.87 -21.79 -8.78
N PHE A 219 10.57 -22.53 -9.80
CA PHE A 219 9.78 -22.06 -10.92
C PHE A 219 8.36 -21.67 -10.49
N GLY A 220 8.10 -20.38 -10.48
CA GLY A 220 6.76 -19.82 -10.41
C GLY A 220 5.96 -20.07 -9.13
N LYS A 221 6.54 -20.64 -8.06
CA LYS A 221 5.79 -21.07 -6.87
C LYS A 221 4.67 -20.11 -6.49
N ASP A 222 5.03 -18.98 -5.89
CA ASP A 222 4.06 -17.97 -5.44
C ASP A 222 4.23 -16.61 -6.15
N SER A 223 5.08 -16.54 -7.18
CA SER A 223 5.38 -15.26 -7.88
C SER A 223 4.13 -14.55 -8.37
N ARG A 224 3.12 -15.28 -8.85
CA ARG A 224 1.86 -14.68 -9.30
C ARG A 224 1.06 -14.05 -8.17
N LYS A 225 1.01 -14.70 -7.01
CA LYS A 225 0.35 -14.14 -5.81
C LYS A 225 1.12 -12.93 -5.29
N PHE A 226 2.45 -13.02 -5.26
CA PHE A 226 3.34 -11.95 -4.87
C PHE A 226 3.13 -10.68 -5.74
N ILE A 227 3.18 -10.81 -7.06
CA ILE A 227 2.93 -9.69 -7.97
C ILE A 227 1.47 -9.24 -7.90
N GLY A 228 0.52 -10.15 -7.64
CA GLY A 228 -0.89 -9.83 -7.45
C GLY A 228 -1.11 -8.92 -6.25
N ASP A 229 -0.61 -9.29 -5.08
CA ASP A 229 -0.73 -8.46 -3.87
C ASP A 229 0.02 -7.12 -4.03
N LEU A 230 1.19 -7.13 -4.72
CA LEU A 230 1.92 -5.91 -5.01
C LEU A 230 1.13 -4.94 -5.91
N LEU A 231 0.41 -5.45 -6.91
CA LEU A 231 -0.48 -4.63 -7.76
C LEU A 231 -1.73 -4.17 -7.00
N ASP A 232 -2.30 -5.00 -6.12
CA ASP A 232 -3.39 -4.59 -5.23
C ASP A 232 -2.96 -3.37 -4.41
N TRP A 233 -1.83 -3.47 -3.71
CA TRP A 233 -1.26 -2.39 -2.92
C TRP A 233 -0.95 -1.13 -3.76
N ALA A 234 -0.33 -1.29 -4.92
CA ALA A 234 0.03 -0.17 -5.77
C ALA A 234 -1.20 0.59 -6.28
N LEU A 235 -2.30 -0.11 -6.55
CA LEU A 235 -3.54 0.45 -7.07
C LEU A 235 -4.46 1.02 -5.97
N GLU A 236 -4.23 0.74 -4.69
CA GLU A 236 -4.97 1.41 -3.62
C GLU A 236 -4.70 2.91 -3.65
N SER A 237 -5.73 3.74 -3.72
CA SER A 237 -5.59 5.20 -3.67
C SER A 237 -5.67 5.71 -2.23
N SER A 238 -4.95 6.80 -1.94
CA SER A 238 -5.11 7.53 -0.68
C SER A 238 -6.53 8.05 -0.49
N ASP A 239 -7.21 8.40 -1.57
CA ASP A 239 -8.60 8.87 -1.53
C ASP A 239 -9.57 7.77 -1.10
N GLU A 240 -9.37 6.53 -1.53
CA GLU A 240 -10.18 5.37 -1.11
C GLU A 240 -9.95 5.05 0.36
N GLU A 241 -8.71 5.09 0.82
CA GLU A 241 -8.35 4.88 2.21
C GLU A 241 -8.91 6.01 3.10
N GLU A 242 -8.78 7.26 2.67
CA GLU A 242 -9.37 8.39 3.37
C GLU A 242 -10.89 8.28 3.44
N ALA A 243 -11.55 7.88 2.36
CA ALA A 243 -13.01 7.66 2.34
C ALA A 243 -13.41 6.53 3.29
N ALA A 244 -12.64 5.43 3.34
CA ALA A 244 -12.88 4.32 4.26
C ALA A 244 -12.70 4.76 5.73
N VAL A 245 -11.71 5.57 6.04
CA VAL A 245 -11.51 6.14 7.38
C VAL A 245 -12.64 7.10 7.74
N ARG A 246 -13.08 7.97 6.84
CA ARG A 246 -14.23 8.87 7.02
C ARG A 246 -15.52 8.11 7.34
N GLU A 247 -15.73 6.97 6.69
CA GLU A 247 -16.87 6.10 6.97
C GLU A 247 -16.84 5.52 8.40
N ILE A 248 -15.66 5.16 8.92
CA ILE A 248 -15.53 4.71 10.33
C ILE A 248 -15.87 5.86 11.30
N VAL A 249 -15.41 7.08 11.03
CA VAL A 249 -15.76 8.27 11.85
C VAL A 249 -17.26 8.53 11.82
N HIS A 250 -17.90 8.40 10.66
CA HIS A 250 -19.36 8.51 10.54
C HIS A 250 -20.07 7.44 11.38
N LYS A 251 -19.67 6.18 11.25
CA LYS A 251 -20.22 5.07 12.06
C LYS A 251 -19.99 5.26 13.56
N TYR A 252 -18.89 5.88 13.94
CA TYR A 252 -18.63 6.22 15.34
C TYR A 252 -19.68 7.23 15.87
N THR A 253 -19.94 8.31 15.15
CA THR A 253 -20.97 9.28 15.55
C THR A 253 -22.37 8.64 15.59
N GLU A 254 -22.67 7.74 14.65
CA GLU A 254 -23.90 6.97 14.61
C GLU A 254 -24.01 6.02 15.81
N SER A 255 -22.92 5.37 16.21
CA SER A 255 -22.90 4.46 17.36
C SER A 255 -23.26 5.16 18.67
N ILE A 256 -22.85 6.41 18.84
CA ILE A 256 -23.26 7.27 19.99
C ILE A 256 -24.73 7.65 19.88
N ASN A 257 -25.20 8.00 18.68
CA ASN A 257 -26.57 8.44 18.44
C ASN A 257 -27.59 7.32 18.65
N THR A 258 -27.25 6.12 18.21
CA THR A 258 -28.13 4.93 18.28
C THR A 258 -27.93 4.11 19.55
N CYS A 259 -26.74 4.14 20.16
CA CYS A 259 -26.28 3.22 21.20
C CYS A 259 -26.38 1.76 20.75
N ASP A 260 -26.05 1.47 19.48
CA ASP A 260 -26.03 0.13 18.92
C ASP A 260 -24.74 -0.59 19.28
N PRO A 261 -24.77 -1.66 20.11
CA PRO A 261 -23.57 -2.43 20.49
C PRO A 261 -22.89 -3.08 19.28
N ALA A 262 -23.67 -3.57 18.31
CA ALA A 262 -23.11 -4.24 17.14
C ALA A 262 -22.32 -3.26 16.25
N LEU A 263 -22.78 -2.03 16.17
CA LEU A 263 -22.06 -0.98 15.44
C LEU A 263 -20.74 -0.64 16.15
N VAL A 264 -20.75 -0.52 17.49
CA VAL A 264 -19.49 -0.34 18.28
C VAL A 264 -18.52 -1.48 18.02
N ASP A 265 -18.96 -2.73 18.11
CA ASP A 265 -18.11 -3.91 17.87
C ASP A 265 -17.56 -3.96 16.43
N SER A 266 -18.28 -3.39 15.47
CA SER A 266 -17.88 -3.38 14.07
C SER A 266 -16.77 -2.37 13.76
N ILE A 267 -16.66 -1.26 14.51
CA ILE A 267 -15.74 -0.15 14.22
C ILE A 267 -14.53 -0.09 15.14
N TRP A 268 -14.58 -0.68 16.34
CA TRP A 268 -13.46 -0.73 17.26
C TRP A 268 -12.63 -2.01 17.09
N SER A 269 -11.32 -1.88 17.22
CA SER A 269 -10.43 -3.04 17.30
C SER A 269 -10.69 -3.85 18.57
N ASP A 270 -10.39 -5.14 18.55
CA ASP A 270 -10.43 -6.03 19.69
C ASP A 270 -9.06 -6.20 20.37
N ALA A 271 -8.05 -5.42 19.95
CA ALA A 271 -6.74 -5.41 20.55
C ALA A 271 -6.78 -4.90 22.01
N ASP A 272 -5.91 -5.41 22.83
CA ASP A 272 -5.87 -5.10 24.27
C ASP A 272 -5.34 -3.69 24.60
N TYR A 273 -4.70 -2.99 23.65
CA TYR A 273 -4.25 -1.60 23.81
C TYR A 273 -5.30 -0.55 23.42
N VAL A 274 -6.50 -0.96 22.99
CA VAL A 274 -7.58 -0.05 22.62
C VAL A 274 -7.99 0.82 23.80
N SER A 275 -8.13 2.13 23.56
CA SER A 275 -8.45 3.06 24.65
C SER A 275 -9.28 4.24 24.20
N PHE A 276 -10.08 4.77 25.13
CA PHE A 276 -10.87 5.96 24.98
C PHE A 276 -10.65 6.90 26.17
N ILE A 277 -10.35 8.18 25.90
CA ILE A 277 -10.13 9.20 26.92
C ILE A 277 -11.08 10.36 26.70
N GLY A 278 -11.79 10.73 27.74
CA GLY A 278 -12.67 11.89 27.73
C GLY A 278 -12.86 12.49 29.13
N PRO A 279 -13.63 13.59 29.25
CA PRO A 279 -13.88 14.24 30.55
C PRO A 279 -14.49 13.33 31.60
N ALA A 280 -15.19 12.28 31.20
CA ALA A 280 -15.83 11.32 32.12
C ALA A 280 -14.85 10.23 32.61
N GLY A 281 -13.66 10.14 32.04
CA GLY A 281 -12.64 9.16 32.43
C GLY A 281 -11.94 8.49 31.25
N ARG A 282 -11.25 7.38 31.58
CA ARG A 282 -10.58 6.51 30.63
C ARG A 282 -11.28 5.15 30.61
N TYR A 283 -11.43 4.60 29.42
CA TYR A 283 -11.98 3.27 29.14
C TYR A 283 -10.95 2.47 28.37
N GLU A 284 -10.77 1.20 28.72
CA GLU A 284 -9.75 0.32 28.14
C GLU A 284 -10.40 -0.94 27.54
N GLY A 285 -10.07 -1.21 26.27
CA GLY A 285 -10.67 -2.28 25.49
C GLY A 285 -12.06 -1.95 24.95
N ARG A 286 -12.41 -2.62 23.87
CA ARG A 286 -13.68 -2.44 23.15
C ARG A 286 -14.91 -2.64 24.03
N ASP A 287 -14.90 -3.67 24.86
CA ASP A 287 -16.05 -4.00 25.72
C ASP A 287 -16.35 -2.90 26.74
N ASP A 288 -15.32 -2.34 27.38
CA ASP A 288 -15.48 -1.22 28.31
C ASP A 288 -16.02 0.04 27.60
N ILE A 289 -15.52 0.31 26.38
CA ILE A 289 -16.02 1.42 25.56
C ILE A 289 -17.49 1.20 25.19
N ARG A 290 -17.85 0.01 24.74
CA ARG A 290 -19.25 -0.34 24.42
C ARG A 290 -20.16 -0.22 25.61
N ASP A 291 -19.84 -0.93 26.70
CA ASP A 291 -20.77 -1.15 27.80
C ASP A 291 -20.81 0.03 28.80
N LYS A 292 -19.63 0.59 29.14
CA LYS A 292 -19.54 1.66 30.15
C LYS A 292 -19.66 3.06 29.53
N PHE A 293 -19.07 3.28 28.36
CA PHE A 293 -19.11 4.59 27.74
C PHE A 293 -20.36 4.76 26.84
N VAL A 294 -20.52 4.00 25.77
CA VAL A 294 -21.61 4.18 24.82
C VAL A 294 -22.96 3.88 25.48
N ILE A 295 -23.14 2.68 26.03
CA ILE A 295 -24.40 2.28 26.65
C ILE A 295 -24.54 2.94 28.01
N GLY A 296 -23.50 2.89 28.84
CA GLY A 296 -23.53 3.37 30.23
C GLY A 296 -23.78 4.86 30.34
N ILE A 297 -23.09 5.68 29.56
CA ILE A 297 -23.26 7.15 29.60
C ILE A 297 -24.39 7.60 28.66
N PHE A 298 -24.30 7.30 27.36
CA PHE A 298 -25.24 7.84 26.39
C PHE A 298 -26.56 7.06 26.38
N GLY A 299 -26.55 5.75 26.41
CA GLY A 299 -27.77 4.94 26.44
C GLY A 299 -28.56 5.10 27.70
N ASN A 300 -27.93 5.14 28.88
CA ASN A 300 -28.60 5.29 30.17
C ASN A 300 -28.89 6.74 30.55
N GLY A 301 -28.10 7.71 30.06
CA GLY A 301 -28.23 9.12 30.41
C GLY A 301 -29.26 9.90 29.57
N PHE A 302 -29.47 9.51 28.32
CA PHE A 302 -30.22 10.31 27.35
C PHE A 302 -31.32 9.50 26.66
N SER A 303 -32.45 10.15 26.41
CA SER A 303 -33.58 9.62 25.64
C SER A 303 -33.48 10.00 24.15
N LYS A 304 -32.82 11.11 23.85
CA LYS A 304 -32.50 11.55 22.48
C LYS A 304 -31.05 12.02 22.43
N ARG A 305 -30.38 11.72 21.34
CA ARG A 305 -28.96 12.04 21.10
C ARG A 305 -28.78 12.48 19.65
N ASN A 306 -27.94 13.49 19.45
CA ASN A 306 -27.54 13.97 18.14
C ASN A 306 -26.12 14.50 18.24
N LEU A 307 -25.16 13.61 18.03
CA LEU A 307 -23.75 13.92 17.90
C LEU A 307 -23.46 14.18 16.42
N ILE A 308 -22.86 15.32 16.14
CA ILE A 308 -22.46 15.75 14.80
C ILE A 308 -20.98 16.06 14.83
N GLY A 309 -20.20 15.43 13.94
CA GLY A 309 -18.83 15.81 13.64
C GLY A 309 -18.80 16.89 12.57
N GLU A 310 -17.98 17.91 12.77
CA GLU A 310 -17.80 19.06 11.88
C GLU A 310 -16.29 19.25 11.60
N ASP A 311 -15.92 19.74 10.42
CA ASP A 311 -14.55 20.06 10.02
C ASP A 311 -13.58 18.85 10.09
N LEU A 312 -14.04 17.68 9.69
CA LEU A 312 -13.26 16.44 9.73
C LEU A 312 -12.05 16.51 8.81
N LYS A 313 -10.86 16.42 9.42
CA LYS A 313 -9.58 16.22 8.73
C LYS A 313 -9.14 14.78 8.95
N VAL A 314 -8.73 14.13 7.88
CA VAL A 314 -8.21 12.77 7.89
C VAL A 314 -6.79 12.80 7.34
N THR A 315 -5.91 12.06 7.95
CA THR A 315 -4.56 11.79 7.43
C THR A 315 -4.34 10.29 7.51
N VAL A 316 -4.08 9.68 6.36
CA VAL A 316 -3.71 8.26 6.25
C VAL A 316 -2.21 8.15 6.04
N ASN A 317 -1.59 7.21 6.75
CA ASN A 317 -0.17 6.90 6.62
C ASN A 317 0.04 5.38 6.77
N GLY A 318 -0.01 4.69 5.64
CA GLY A 318 0.06 3.23 5.61
C GLY A 318 -1.11 2.59 6.35
N ASN A 319 -0.80 1.68 7.24
CA ASN A 319 -1.78 0.97 8.08
C ASN A 319 -2.28 1.80 9.27
N SER A 320 -1.90 3.07 9.40
CA SER A 320 -2.33 3.97 10.46
C SER A 320 -3.00 5.19 9.88
N ALA A 321 -4.04 5.66 10.55
CA ALA A 321 -4.68 6.93 10.23
C ALA A 321 -5.00 7.70 11.50
N TRP A 322 -5.04 9.02 11.39
CA TRP A 322 -5.59 9.85 12.46
C TRP A 322 -6.57 10.85 11.90
N CYS A 323 -7.55 11.18 12.72
CA CYS A 323 -8.60 12.14 12.41
C CYS A 323 -8.66 13.22 13.47
N GLU A 324 -8.95 14.43 13.05
CA GLU A 324 -9.25 15.55 13.92
C GLU A 324 -10.56 16.20 13.46
N PHE A 325 -11.49 16.46 14.39
CA PHE A 325 -12.71 17.15 14.09
C PHE A 325 -13.26 17.91 15.32
N THR A 326 -14.13 18.85 15.06
CA THR A 326 -14.97 19.45 16.09
C THR A 326 -16.28 18.68 16.18
N TRP A 327 -16.86 18.62 17.38
CA TRP A 327 -18.14 17.98 17.56
C TRP A 327 -19.13 18.90 18.27
N ARG A 328 -20.41 18.70 17.93
CA ARG A 328 -21.55 19.28 18.60
C ARG A 328 -22.49 18.16 19.03
N PHE A 329 -22.94 18.22 20.28
CA PHE A 329 -23.83 17.22 20.85
C PHE A 329 -25.08 17.91 21.39
N GLU A 330 -26.22 17.53 20.88
CA GLU A 330 -27.57 18.00 21.33
C GLU A 330 -28.33 16.77 21.80
N ALA A 331 -28.87 16.82 23.00
CA ALA A 331 -29.52 15.67 23.60
C ALA A 331 -30.65 16.03 24.54
N THR A 332 -31.52 15.07 24.81
CA THR A 332 -32.54 15.14 25.88
C THR A 332 -32.20 14.09 26.91
N ARG A 333 -31.99 14.51 28.15
CA ARG A 333 -31.81 13.59 29.27
C ARG A 333 -33.08 12.78 29.55
N LYS A 334 -32.93 11.63 30.24
CA LYS A 334 -34.10 10.82 30.63
C LYS A 334 -35.06 11.54 31.59
N ASP A 335 -34.58 12.55 32.32
CA ASP A 335 -35.43 13.45 33.15
C ASP A 335 -36.13 14.55 32.34
N GLY A 336 -35.99 14.53 31.01
CA GLY A 336 -36.60 15.47 30.09
C GLY A 336 -35.82 16.78 29.86
N LYS A 337 -34.72 17.01 30.56
CA LYS A 337 -33.92 18.23 30.42
C LYS A 337 -33.10 18.21 29.16
N SER A 338 -32.99 19.35 28.48
CA SER A 338 -32.08 19.52 27.36
C SER A 338 -30.63 19.52 27.82
N HIS A 339 -29.77 18.99 26.99
CA HIS A 339 -28.30 19.00 27.16
C HIS A 339 -27.66 19.39 25.84
N ALA A 340 -26.67 20.28 25.88
CA ALA A 340 -25.86 20.63 24.73
C ALA A 340 -24.40 20.71 25.14
N GLY A 341 -23.50 20.33 24.21
CA GLY A 341 -22.08 20.39 24.38
C GLY A 341 -21.38 20.52 23.04
N ARG A 342 -20.12 20.97 23.07
CA ARG A 342 -19.24 21.01 21.90
C ARG A 342 -17.80 20.76 22.32
N GLY A 343 -16.98 20.30 21.39
CA GLY A 343 -15.59 20.01 21.71
C GLY A 343 -14.76 19.69 20.49
N ARG A 344 -13.62 19.14 20.77
CA ARG A 344 -12.66 18.62 19.77
C ARG A 344 -12.38 17.17 20.05
N GLU A 345 -12.11 16.43 19.00
CA GLU A 345 -11.80 15.01 19.09
C GLU A 345 -10.67 14.67 18.16
N THR A 346 -9.80 13.77 18.63
CA THR A 346 -8.76 13.11 17.85
C THR A 346 -9.01 11.62 17.92
N GLN A 347 -8.99 10.96 16.78
CA GLN A 347 -9.14 9.51 16.65
C GLN A 347 -7.91 8.94 15.97
N ILE A 348 -7.44 7.77 16.42
CA ILE A 348 -6.39 6.98 15.78
C ILE A 348 -7.02 5.67 15.33
N LEU A 349 -6.74 5.31 14.08
CA LEU A 349 -7.24 4.09 13.45
C LEU A 349 -6.08 3.25 12.93
N GLU A 350 -6.28 1.95 12.91
CA GLU A 350 -5.38 0.98 12.29
C GLU A 350 -6.13 0.16 11.24
N LYS A 351 -5.43 -0.14 10.14
CA LYS A 351 -5.93 -1.00 9.07
C LYS A 351 -5.72 -2.46 9.48
N THR A 352 -6.79 -3.23 9.45
CA THR A 352 -6.78 -4.67 9.74
C THR A 352 -7.23 -5.45 8.51
N PRO A 353 -7.09 -6.78 8.46
CA PRO A 353 -7.66 -7.59 7.38
C PRO A 353 -9.17 -7.41 7.17
N SER A 354 -9.89 -6.92 8.19
CA SER A 354 -11.33 -6.61 8.13
C SER A 354 -11.65 -5.13 7.88
N GLY A 355 -10.65 -4.33 7.45
CA GLY A 355 -10.76 -2.89 7.22
C GLY A 355 -10.29 -2.04 8.40
N TRP A 356 -10.50 -0.74 8.30
CA TRP A 356 -10.09 0.23 9.32
C TRP A 356 -10.84 0.04 10.64
N LYS A 357 -10.11 0.16 11.76
CA LYS A 357 -10.66 0.05 13.12
C LYS A 357 -10.12 1.16 14.01
N LEU A 358 -10.98 1.69 14.88
CA LEU A 358 -10.59 2.61 15.94
C LEU A 358 -9.73 1.87 16.98
N VAL A 359 -8.60 2.47 17.35
CA VAL A 359 -7.73 1.97 18.42
C VAL A 359 -7.58 2.99 19.53
N HIS A 360 -7.74 4.28 19.26
CA HIS A 360 -7.72 5.31 20.28
C HIS A 360 -8.64 6.48 19.92
N VAL A 361 -9.34 6.99 20.93
CA VAL A 361 -10.09 8.23 20.85
C VAL A 361 -9.77 9.12 22.04
N HIS A 362 -9.51 10.39 21.78
CA HIS A 362 -9.39 11.41 22.81
C HIS A 362 -10.29 12.61 22.45
N TYR A 363 -11.21 12.95 23.32
CA TYR A 363 -12.03 14.13 23.14
C TYR A 363 -11.98 15.09 24.34
N SER A 364 -12.18 16.37 24.06
CA SER A 364 -12.24 17.44 25.06
C SER A 364 -13.43 18.37 24.80
N GLY A 365 -14.04 18.87 25.86
CA GLY A 365 -15.08 19.91 25.77
C GLY A 365 -14.45 21.28 25.53
N LEU A 366 -15.09 22.08 24.68
CA LEU A 366 -14.82 23.51 24.57
C LEU A 366 -15.72 24.25 25.59
N ARG A 367 -15.14 25.16 26.35
CA ARG A 367 -15.87 26.02 27.27
C ARG A 367 -16.56 27.16 26.54
#